data_991df863a3297e8a84f417d5d0f91fab
#
_entry.id   991df863a3297e8a84f417d5d0f91fab
#
_cell.length_a   1.000
_cell.length_b   1.000
_cell.length_c   1.000
_cell.angle_alpha   90.00
_cell.angle_beta   90.00
_cell.angle_gamma   90.00
#
_symmetry.space_group_name_H-M   'P 1'
#
loop_
_entity.id
_entity.type
_entity.pdbx_description
1 polymer ?
#
loop_
_entity_poly.entity_id
_entity_poly.type
_entity_poly.pdbx_seq_one_letter_code
_entity_poly.pdbx_strand_id
1 'polypeptide(L)'
;MKNKYLKGTNANILLLGIVSFLNDLSSEMIMPILPMFIIALGGAGLIIGLIGGLRDSISSILKVFAGYWSDKSGKRKIFVSSGYLTSALFKLFLAFSKIWQHILIFASLERIGKGLRTAPRDAIIADCMPKERGKGFGIHRAMDTLGAVIGSIIVFLLFWFFGFSFKSIIFMAAILALLSLIPLYFVKEEKRKPQDINLKIGLKNLPRPLRLFILVSSVFALANFSYMFFVLRAQEFFTGRLSVGIPIFLYTLFNIFYAMFAIPFGKLSDKIGRKKVIIFGYLLFSLTSLGFAFFNSLTSFMVLFAFYGIVYAMIDGNQRAYVSDLSSEELRGTALGTFHTAMGLAALPASLIAGFLWQINPSITFIYGATISIISVILFIVFRNYFKE
;
A
#
# COMPACT_ATOMS: atom_id res chain seq x y z
N MET A 1 18.45 -6.63 -29.90
CA MET A 1 17.17 -5.88 -30.00
C MET A 1 17.19 -4.73 -29.01
N LYS A 2 17.40 -3.47 -29.42
CA LYS A 2 17.32 -2.30 -28.51
C LYS A 2 15.84 -2.10 -28.18
N ASN A 3 15.50 -2.34 -26.93
CA ASN A 3 14.12 -2.35 -26.44
C ASN A 3 13.48 -0.98 -26.68
N LYS A 4 12.49 -0.89 -27.58
CA LYS A 4 11.79 0.33 -28.02
C LYS A 4 11.24 1.16 -26.86
N TYR A 5 10.90 0.50 -25.75
CA TYR A 5 10.34 1.12 -24.54
C TYR A 5 11.38 1.86 -23.68
N LEU A 6 12.67 1.49 -23.75
CA LEU A 6 13.75 2.13 -22.99
C LEU A 6 14.48 3.23 -23.76
N LYS A 7 14.20 3.39 -25.07
CA LYS A 7 14.84 4.43 -25.87
C LYS A 7 14.44 5.82 -25.38
N GLY A 8 15.43 6.63 -24.96
CA GLY A 8 15.21 7.97 -24.41
C GLY A 8 14.81 8.01 -22.92
N THR A 9 14.90 6.89 -22.18
CA THR A 9 14.64 6.89 -20.74
C THR A 9 15.82 7.50 -19.98
N ASN A 10 15.53 8.39 -19.03
CA ASN A 10 16.53 9.01 -18.17
C ASN A 10 17.13 7.97 -17.22
N ALA A 11 18.45 7.98 -17.03
CA ALA A 11 19.16 7.05 -16.16
C ALA A 11 18.63 7.06 -14.70
N ASN A 12 18.21 8.23 -14.19
CA ASN A 12 17.62 8.35 -12.86
C ASN A 12 16.33 7.53 -12.70
N ILE A 13 15.50 7.43 -13.76
CA ILE A 13 14.26 6.63 -13.69
C ILE A 13 14.58 5.14 -13.57
N LEU A 14 15.58 4.65 -14.31
CA LEU A 14 16.04 3.27 -14.20
C LEU A 14 16.64 2.99 -12.83
N LEU A 15 17.48 3.90 -12.31
CA LEU A 15 18.07 3.78 -10.98
C LEU A 15 17.00 3.77 -9.89
N LEU A 16 16.06 4.71 -9.91
CA LEU A 16 14.93 4.76 -8.95
C LEU A 16 14.01 3.54 -9.10
N GLY A 17 13.84 3.03 -10.32
CA GLY A 17 13.12 1.79 -10.58
C GLY A 17 13.79 0.59 -9.92
N ILE A 18 15.13 0.43 -10.05
CA ILE A 18 15.91 -0.63 -9.41
C ILE A 18 15.84 -0.50 -7.88
N VAL A 19 15.98 0.73 -7.35
CA VAL A 19 15.81 1.00 -5.91
C VAL A 19 14.45 0.53 -5.42
N SER A 20 13.38 0.88 -6.14
CA SER A 20 12.01 0.50 -5.77
C SER A 20 11.80 -1.01 -5.89
N PHE A 21 12.28 -1.62 -6.96
CA PHE A 21 12.25 -3.08 -7.16
C PHE A 21 12.87 -3.83 -5.97
N LEU A 22 14.12 -3.50 -5.60
CA LEU A 22 14.82 -4.15 -4.50
C LEU A 22 14.12 -3.93 -3.15
N ASN A 23 13.63 -2.71 -2.92
CA ASN A 23 12.97 -2.39 -1.67
C ASN A 23 11.58 -3.02 -1.55
N ASP A 24 10.82 -3.10 -2.65
CA ASP A 24 9.50 -3.73 -2.64
C ASP A 24 9.61 -5.25 -2.61
N LEU A 25 10.60 -5.83 -3.31
CA LEU A 25 10.97 -7.23 -3.15
C LEU A 25 11.24 -7.54 -1.66
N SER A 26 12.07 -6.73 -1.00
CA SER A 26 12.33 -6.84 0.44
C SER A 26 11.07 -6.71 1.30
N SER A 27 10.21 -5.73 1.02
CA SER A 27 8.99 -5.49 1.80
C SER A 27 8.00 -6.64 1.67
N GLU A 28 7.83 -7.16 0.46
CA GLU A 28 6.87 -8.23 0.15
C GLU A 28 7.34 -9.62 0.61
N MET A 29 8.64 -9.79 0.91
CA MET A 29 9.12 -10.94 1.66
C MET A 29 8.66 -10.91 3.13
N ILE A 30 8.48 -9.72 3.71
CA ILE A 30 8.09 -9.55 5.13
C ILE A 30 6.56 -9.56 5.29
N MET A 31 5.84 -8.94 4.35
CA MET A 31 4.39 -8.69 4.48
C MET A 31 3.58 -9.94 4.82
N PRO A 32 3.66 -11.08 4.11
CA PRO A 32 2.82 -12.23 4.39
C PRO A 32 3.17 -12.95 5.70
N ILE A 33 4.41 -12.86 6.18
CA ILE A 33 4.84 -13.52 7.41
C ILE A 33 4.69 -12.64 8.66
N LEU A 34 4.57 -11.32 8.49
CA LEU A 34 4.53 -10.37 9.60
C LEU A 34 3.40 -10.64 10.60
N PRO A 35 2.13 -10.87 10.19
CA PRO A 35 1.06 -11.17 11.15
C PRO A 35 1.31 -12.46 11.92
N MET A 36 1.82 -13.48 11.29
CA MET A 36 2.18 -14.74 11.93
C MET A 36 3.37 -14.58 12.90
N PHE A 37 4.34 -13.74 12.54
CA PHE A 37 5.46 -13.41 13.40
C PHE A 37 5.04 -12.63 14.65
N ILE A 38 4.05 -11.72 14.53
CA ILE A 38 3.44 -11.01 15.67
C ILE A 38 2.80 -12.01 16.62
N ILE A 39 2.01 -12.97 16.13
CA ILE A 39 1.39 -14.03 16.95
C ILE A 39 2.46 -14.90 17.61
N ALA A 40 3.48 -15.33 16.88
CA ALA A 40 4.56 -16.15 17.42
C ALA A 40 5.34 -15.46 18.56
N LEU A 41 5.30 -14.13 18.63
CA LEU A 41 5.90 -13.33 19.71
C LEU A 41 4.89 -12.86 20.77
N GLY A 42 3.70 -13.49 20.85
CA GLY A 42 2.69 -13.26 21.87
C GLY A 42 1.73 -12.11 21.58
N GLY A 43 1.68 -11.59 20.33
CA GLY A 43 0.69 -10.57 19.93
C GLY A 43 -0.68 -11.21 19.67
N ALA A 44 -1.74 -10.49 20.05
CA ALA A 44 -3.13 -10.89 19.81
C ALA A 44 -3.79 -10.00 18.72
N GLY A 45 -5.05 -10.27 18.39
CA GLY A 45 -5.78 -9.57 17.34
C GLY A 45 -5.74 -8.04 17.46
N LEU A 46 -5.92 -7.49 18.65
CA LEU A 46 -5.84 -6.04 18.91
C LEU A 46 -4.44 -5.48 18.61
N ILE A 47 -3.38 -6.22 18.94
CA ILE A 47 -1.98 -5.82 18.67
C ILE A 47 -1.71 -5.84 17.16
N ILE A 48 -2.27 -6.81 16.46
CA ILE A 48 -2.17 -6.89 14.99
C ILE A 48 -2.88 -5.69 14.34
N GLY A 49 -4.07 -5.35 14.84
CA GLY A 49 -4.80 -4.16 14.41
C GLY A 49 -4.02 -2.87 14.67
N LEU A 50 -3.41 -2.74 15.85
CA LEU A 50 -2.58 -1.60 16.22
C LEU A 50 -1.37 -1.46 15.30
N ILE A 51 -0.60 -2.54 15.12
CA ILE A 51 0.60 -2.53 14.26
C ILE A 51 0.22 -2.25 12.81
N GLY A 52 -0.79 -2.92 12.26
CA GLY A 52 -1.25 -2.72 10.90
C GLY A 52 -1.77 -1.32 10.66
N GLY A 53 -2.64 -0.83 11.53
CA GLY A 53 -3.21 0.51 11.45
C GLY A 53 -2.16 1.62 11.58
N LEU A 54 -1.22 1.50 12.52
CA LEU A 54 -0.11 2.46 12.65
C LEU A 54 0.78 2.49 11.40
N ARG A 55 1.12 1.34 10.85
CA ARG A 55 1.93 1.24 9.62
C ARG A 55 1.29 2.01 8.47
N ASP A 56 0.01 1.83 8.24
CA ASP A 56 -0.70 2.48 7.13
C ASP A 56 -0.96 3.96 7.40
N SER A 57 -1.33 4.32 8.63
CA SER A 57 -1.54 5.70 9.08
C SER A 57 -0.27 6.54 8.96
N ILE A 58 0.84 6.09 9.55
CA ILE A 58 2.12 6.80 9.56
C ILE A 58 2.61 7.06 8.14
N SER A 59 2.61 6.03 7.28
CA SER A 59 3.12 6.18 5.91
C SER A 59 2.27 7.12 5.07
N SER A 60 0.94 7.11 5.25
CA SER A 60 0.00 7.95 4.50
C SER A 60 0.08 9.42 4.91
N ILE A 61 0.18 9.70 6.21
CA ILE A 61 0.28 11.06 6.74
C ILE A 61 1.66 11.66 6.42
N LEU A 62 2.74 10.94 6.72
CA LEU A 62 4.10 11.44 6.50
C LEU A 62 4.43 11.69 5.03
N LYS A 63 3.83 10.96 4.10
CA LYS A 63 4.00 11.20 2.66
C LYS A 63 3.65 12.66 2.28
N VAL A 64 2.60 13.21 2.88
CA VAL A 64 2.15 14.58 2.61
C VAL A 64 3.16 15.60 3.16
N PHE A 65 3.58 15.42 4.41
CA PHE A 65 4.57 16.30 5.03
C PHE A 65 5.94 16.22 4.34
N ALA A 66 6.38 15.02 3.98
CA ALA A 66 7.65 14.81 3.30
C ALA A 66 7.66 15.48 1.90
N GLY A 67 6.56 15.40 1.17
CA GLY A 67 6.37 16.13 -0.09
C GLY A 67 6.56 17.64 0.12
N TYR A 68 5.83 18.21 1.06
CA TYR A 68 5.92 19.62 1.41
C TYR A 68 7.34 20.05 1.82
N TRP A 69 7.97 19.34 2.75
CA TRP A 69 9.31 19.70 3.23
C TRP A 69 10.37 19.56 2.14
N SER A 70 10.24 18.56 1.27
CA SER A 70 11.18 18.37 0.17
C SER A 70 11.09 19.47 -0.88
N ASP A 71 9.89 19.96 -1.18
CA ASP A 71 9.69 21.07 -2.12
C ASP A 71 10.11 22.41 -1.50
N LYS A 72 9.79 22.63 -0.21
CA LYS A 72 10.21 23.82 0.53
C LYS A 72 11.74 23.93 0.65
N SER A 73 12.42 22.81 0.87
CA SER A 73 13.89 22.80 0.99
C SER A 73 14.62 22.74 -0.35
N GLY A 74 13.96 22.31 -1.42
CA GLY A 74 14.56 22.02 -2.74
C GLY A 74 15.52 20.82 -2.75
N LYS A 75 15.53 19.97 -1.70
CA LYS A 75 16.48 18.87 -1.50
C LYS A 75 15.77 17.52 -1.44
N ARG A 76 15.21 17.07 -2.57
CA ARG A 76 14.39 15.84 -2.62
C ARG A 76 15.19 14.57 -2.36
N LYS A 77 16.41 14.46 -2.89
CA LYS A 77 17.27 13.28 -2.74
C LYS A 77 17.56 12.95 -1.28
N ILE A 78 17.72 13.94 -0.40
CA ILE A 78 17.95 13.72 1.03
C ILE A 78 16.77 12.98 1.65
N PHE A 79 15.52 13.40 1.38
CA PHE A 79 14.32 12.74 1.88
C PHE A 79 14.18 11.32 1.32
N VAL A 80 14.49 11.11 0.05
CA VAL A 80 14.49 9.79 -0.58
C VAL A 80 15.52 8.88 0.08
N SER A 81 16.77 9.35 0.22
CA SER A 81 17.86 8.55 0.80
C SER A 81 17.64 8.23 2.27
N SER A 82 17.25 9.24 3.08
CA SER A 82 16.91 9.01 4.48
C SER A 82 15.74 8.06 4.64
N GLY A 83 14.72 8.16 3.78
CA GLY A 83 13.56 7.27 3.81
C GLY A 83 13.90 5.80 3.50
N TYR A 84 14.72 5.54 2.48
CA TYR A 84 15.17 4.17 2.19
C TYR A 84 16.11 3.63 3.27
N LEU A 85 17.03 4.44 3.78
CA LEU A 85 17.93 4.06 4.87
C LEU A 85 17.15 3.73 6.14
N THR A 86 16.21 4.58 6.56
CA THR A 86 15.32 4.34 7.70
C THR A 86 14.56 3.02 7.54
N SER A 87 13.93 2.80 6.38
CA SER A 87 13.22 1.53 6.13
C SER A 87 14.17 0.32 6.23
N ALA A 88 15.36 0.39 5.65
CA ALA A 88 16.31 -0.72 5.65
C ALA A 88 16.83 -1.05 7.06
N LEU A 89 17.18 0.00 7.85
CA LEU A 89 17.65 -0.16 9.23
C LEU A 89 16.57 -0.78 10.13
N PHE A 90 15.31 -0.30 10.04
CA PHE A 90 14.26 -0.84 10.89
C PHE A 90 13.76 -2.22 10.45
N LYS A 91 13.91 -2.61 9.17
CA LYS A 91 13.76 -4.01 8.74
C LYS A 91 14.86 -4.89 9.36
N LEU A 92 16.09 -4.39 9.46
CA LEU A 92 17.17 -5.14 10.11
C LEU A 92 16.86 -5.35 11.61
N PHE A 93 16.46 -4.30 12.34
CA PHE A 93 16.06 -4.44 13.74
C PHE A 93 14.84 -5.36 13.91
N LEU A 94 13.90 -5.35 12.96
CA LEU A 94 12.74 -6.24 12.99
C LEU A 94 13.16 -7.73 12.99
N ALA A 95 14.24 -8.12 12.30
CA ALA A 95 14.76 -9.48 12.31
C ALA A 95 15.21 -9.93 13.71
N PHE A 96 15.62 -9.01 14.57
CA PHE A 96 16.06 -9.29 15.95
C PHE A 96 14.95 -9.17 16.99
N SER A 97 13.70 -9.01 16.59
CA SER A 97 12.58 -8.92 17.51
C SER A 97 12.44 -10.18 18.36
N LYS A 98 12.22 -10.01 19.67
CA LYS A 98 12.01 -11.09 20.64
C LYS A 98 10.62 -11.08 21.27
N ILE A 99 9.94 -9.98 21.21
CA ILE A 99 8.59 -9.71 21.74
C ILE A 99 7.82 -8.85 20.74
N TRP A 100 6.49 -8.88 20.77
CA TRP A 100 5.65 -8.13 19.84
C TRP A 100 5.82 -6.60 19.93
N GLN A 101 6.22 -6.07 21.10
CA GLN A 101 6.51 -4.64 21.29
C GLN A 101 7.67 -4.17 20.40
N HIS A 102 8.68 -5.01 20.18
CA HIS A 102 9.77 -4.71 19.23
C HIS A 102 9.20 -4.58 17.81
N ILE A 103 8.26 -5.47 17.41
CA ILE A 103 7.62 -5.38 16.10
C ILE A 103 6.80 -4.09 15.98
N LEU A 104 6.04 -3.71 17.03
CA LEU A 104 5.27 -2.47 17.06
C LEU A 104 6.16 -1.26 16.76
N ILE A 105 7.30 -1.16 17.45
CA ILE A 105 8.23 -0.04 17.28
C ILE A 105 8.91 -0.10 15.90
N PHE A 106 9.55 -1.22 15.57
CA PHE A 106 10.39 -1.29 14.37
C PHE A 106 9.57 -1.27 13.08
N ALA A 107 8.42 -1.93 13.03
CA ALA A 107 7.55 -1.90 11.86
C ALA A 107 6.88 -0.52 11.66
N SER A 108 6.59 0.22 12.74
CA SER A 108 6.10 1.60 12.66
C SER A 108 7.19 2.55 12.16
N LEU A 109 8.41 2.43 12.67
CA LEU A 109 9.55 3.24 12.25
C LEU A 109 9.99 2.93 10.81
N GLU A 110 9.87 1.67 10.37
CA GLU A 110 10.04 1.29 8.95
C GLU A 110 9.09 2.09 8.04
N ARG A 111 7.84 2.29 8.48
CA ARG A 111 6.83 3.02 7.71
C ARG A 111 7.06 4.53 7.69
N ILE A 112 7.75 5.09 8.67
CA ILE A 112 8.28 6.47 8.59
C ILE A 112 9.17 6.61 7.35
N GLY A 113 10.09 5.67 7.15
CA GLY A 113 10.95 5.66 5.96
C GLY A 113 10.15 5.62 4.65
N LYS A 114 9.07 4.81 4.57
CA LYS A 114 8.17 4.78 3.40
C LYS A 114 7.48 6.13 3.19
N GLY A 115 6.97 6.75 4.23
CA GLY A 115 6.34 8.08 4.19
C GLY A 115 7.31 9.16 3.69
N LEU A 116 8.53 9.18 4.21
CA LEU A 116 9.54 10.18 3.85
C LEU A 116 9.95 10.12 2.37
N ARG A 117 10.09 8.92 1.79
CA ARG A 117 10.64 8.77 0.43
C ARG A 117 9.62 8.92 -0.68
N THR A 118 8.33 8.58 -0.46
CA THR A 118 7.38 8.34 -1.55
C THR A 118 7.13 9.59 -2.39
N ALA A 119 6.68 10.70 -1.79
CA ALA A 119 6.36 11.92 -2.55
C ALA A 119 7.61 12.59 -3.14
N PRO A 120 8.74 12.73 -2.43
CA PRO A 120 9.97 13.29 -3.02
C PRO A 120 10.52 12.45 -4.18
N ARG A 121 10.46 11.11 -4.09
CA ARG A 121 10.84 10.21 -5.19
C ARG A 121 9.98 10.43 -6.42
N ASP A 122 8.67 10.47 -6.24
CA ASP A 122 7.72 10.65 -7.33
C ASP A 122 7.93 12.02 -8.01
N ALA A 123 8.30 13.04 -7.24
CA ALA A 123 8.66 14.35 -7.76
C ALA A 123 9.96 14.32 -8.60
N ILE A 124 10.99 13.54 -8.19
CA ILE A 124 12.20 13.36 -9.00
C ILE A 124 11.84 12.66 -10.33
N ILE A 125 11.01 11.61 -10.30
CA ILE A 125 10.56 10.90 -11.51
C ILE A 125 9.85 11.85 -12.48
N ALA A 126 8.94 12.70 -11.97
CA ALA A 126 8.21 13.67 -12.77
C ALA A 126 9.14 14.68 -13.47
N ASP A 127 10.24 15.07 -12.80
CA ASP A 127 11.23 16.01 -13.34
C ASP A 127 12.13 15.40 -14.40
N CYS A 128 12.45 14.11 -14.27
CA CYS A 128 13.34 13.42 -15.20
C CYS A 128 12.75 13.26 -16.61
N MET A 129 11.41 13.26 -16.74
CA MET A 129 10.73 13.16 -18.04
C MET A 129 9.52 14.11 -18.11
N PRO A 130 9.69 15.43 -18.14
CA PRO A 130 8.58 16.38 -18.05
C PRO A 130 7.60 16.30 -19.23
N LYS A 131 8.06 15.87 -20.41
CA LYS A 131 7.23 15.69 -21.61
C LYS A 131 6.60 14.29 -21.72
N GLU A 132 7.14 13.28 -21.00
CA GLU A 132 6.68 11.89 -21.03
C GLU A 132 6.51 11.33 -19.60
N ARG A 133 5.91 12.10 -18.69
CA ARG A 133 5.74 11.73 -17.27
C ARG A 133 5.09 10.36 -17.11
N GLY A 134 4.05 10.07 -17.90
CA GLY A 134 3.36 8.77 -17.87
C GLY A 134 4.28 7.59 -18.14
N LYS A 135 5.24 7.72 -19.06
CA LYS A 135 6.24 6.68 -19.37
C LYS A 135 7.21 6.50 -18.20
N GLY A 136 7.69 7.60 -17.59
CA GLY A 136 8.58 7.54 -16.42
C GLY A 136 7.92 6.84 -15.23
N PHE A 137 6.71 7.23 -14.87
CA PHE A 137 5.92 6.57 -13.82
C PHE A 137 5.56 5.13 -14.17
N GLY A 138 5.25 4.84 -15.43
CA GLY A 138 4.94 3.50 -15.91
C GLY A 138 6.12 2.53 -15.74
N ILE A 139 7.34 2.95 -16.11
CA ILE A 139 8.56 2.15 -15.93
C ILE A 139 8.80 1.90 -14.44
N HIS A 140 8.76 2.96 -13.63
CA HIS A 140 8.95 2.85 -12.18
C HIS A 140 7.92 1.89 -11.56
N ARG A 141 6.63 2.03 -11.89
CA ARG A 141 5.55 1.19 -11.36
C ARG A 141 5.68 -0.28 -11.80
N ALA A 142 6.13 -0.53 -13.02
CA ALA A 142 6.38 -1.89 -13.49
C ALA A 142 7.47 -2.57 -12.65
N MET A 143 8.57 -1.85 -12.35
CA MET A 143 9.65 -2.39 -11.50
C MET A 143 9.21 -2.59 -10.05
N ASP A 144 8.45 -1.66 -9.49
CA ASP A 144 7.79 -1.72 -8.17
C ASP A 144 6.94 -3.00 -8.05
N THR A 145 6.03 -3.20 -9.02
CA THR A 145 5.12 -4.35 -9.06
C THR A 145 5.86 -5.67 -9.28
N LEU A 146 6.89 -5.70 -10.14
CA LEU A 146 7.74 -6.89 -10.32
C LEU A 146 8.45 -7.26 -9.02
N GLY A 147 8.99 -6.27 -8.29
CA GLY A 147 9.58 -6.49 -6.98
C GLY A 147 8.59 -7.11 -6.00
N ALA A 148 7.36 -6.62 -5.97
CA ALA A 148 6.30 -7.12 -5.09
C ALA A 148 5.93 -8.59 -5.38
N VAL A 149 5.71 -8.95 -6.65
CA VAL A 149 5.38 -10.31 -7.05
C VAL A 149 6.55 -11.26 -6.76
N ILE A 150 7.77 -10.90 -7.18
CA ILE A 150 8.95 -11.75 -6.98
C ILE A 150 9.26 -11.90 -5.49
N GLY A 151 9.12 -10.84 -4.68
CA GLY A 151 9.33 -10.90 -3.23
C GLY A 151 8.38 -11.88 -2.53
N SER A 152 7.09 -11.85 -2.89
CA SER A 152 6.12 -12.79 -2.34
C SER A 152 6.35 -14.24 -2.78
N ILE A 153 6.85 -14.47 -4.00
CA ILE A 153 7.27 -15.81 -4.47
C ILE A 153 8.52 -16.28 -3.69
N ILE A 154 9.52 -15.43 -3.53
CA ILE A 154 10.76 -15.76 -2.84
C ILE A 154 10.48 -16.18 -1.39
N VAL A 155 9.65 -15.44 -0.65
CA VAL A 155 9.34 -15.82 0.75
C VAL A 155 8.64 -17.17 0.81
N PHE A 156 7.73 -17.49 -0.15
CA PHE A 156 7.13 -18.81 -0.24
C PHE A 156 8.17 -19.91 -0.46
N LEU A 157 9.10 -19.71 -1.42
CA LEU A 157 10.15 -20.68 -1.72
C LEU A 157 11.10 -20.87 -0.52
N LEU A 158 11.54 -19.78 0.12
CA LEU A 158 12.43 -19.82 1.29
C LEU A 158 11.79 -20.58 2.46
N PHE A 159 10.52 -20.33 2.73
CA PHE A 159 9.80 -21.01 3.80
C PHE A 159 9.52 -22.47 3.42
N TRP A 160 8.96 -22.71 2.23
CA TRP A 160 8.44 -24.04 1.86
C TRP A 160 9.53 -25.04 1.51
N PHE A 161 10.53 -24.66 0.74
CA PHE A 161 11.58 -25.59 0.30
C PHE A 161 12.81 -25.59 1.21
N PHE A 162 13.20 -24.44 1.73
CA PHE A 162 14.43 -24.31 2.53
C PHE A 162 14.17 -24.26 4.05
N GLY A 163 12.92 -24.15 4.52
CA GLY A 163 12.59 -24.19 5.95
C GLY A 163 13.11 -22.99 6.75
N PHE A 164 13.38 -21.85 6.12
CA PHE A 164 13.87 -20.67 6.81
C PHE A 164 12.88 -20.13 7.85
N SER A 165 13.40 -19.70 8.99
CA SER A 165 12.62 -19.05 10.05
C SER A 165 12.16 -17.66 9.63
N PHE A 166 11.11 -17.10 10.26
CA PHE A 166 10.66 -15.72 10.03
C PHE A 166 11.81 -14.72 10.21
N LYS A 167 12.63 -14.88 11.24
CA LYS A 167 13.79 -14.00 11.51
C LYS A 167 14.82 -14.05 10.39
N SER A 168 15.14 -15.23 9.88
CA SER A 168 16.09 -15.41 8.77
C SER A 168 15.57 -14.78 7.49
N ILE A 169 14.28 -14.95 7.18
CA ILE A 169 13.63 -14.33 6.01
C ILE A 169 13.64 -12.79 6.13
N ILE A 170 13.27 -12.23 7.30
CA ILE A 170 13.29 -10.80 7.55
C ILE A 170 14.72 -10.24 7.45
N PHE A 171 15.71 -10.97 7.95
CA PHE A 171 17.12 -10.57 7.85
C PHE A 171 17.59 -10.51 6.39
N MET A 172 17.28 -11.54 5.57
CA MET A 172 17.58 -11.53 4.14
C MET A 172 16.86 -10.37 3.42
N ALA A 173 15.61 -10.11 3.76
CA ALA A 173 14.85 -8.98 3.24
C ALA A 173 15.51 -7.64 3.61
N ALA A 174 16.02 -7.51 4.84
CA ALA A 174 16.73 -6.30 5.28
C ALA A 174 18.02 -6.06 4.49
N ILE A 175 18.77 -7.13 4.18
CA ILE A 175 19.97 -7.04 3.32
C ILE A 175 19.58 -6.52 1.92
N LEU A 176 18.52 -7.03 1.31
CA LEU A 176 18.03 -6.55 0.01
C LEU A 176 17.62 -5.06 0.08
N ALA A 177 17.00 -4.63 1.19
CA ALA A 177 16.70 -3.22 1.40
C ALA A 177 17.94 -2.36 1.52
N LEU A 178 18.99 -2.83 2.20
CA LEU A 178 20.29 -2.14 2.26
C LEU A 178 20.95 -2.07 0.89
N LEU A 179 20.91 -3.14 0.10
CA LEU A 179 21.44 -3.16 -1.26
C LEU A 179 20.73 -2.15 -2.17
N SER A 180 19.47 -1.80 -1.91
CA SER A 180 18.75 -0.78 -2.66
C SER A 180 19.37 0.63 -2.54
N LEU A 181 20.18 0.88 -1.52
CA LEU A 181 20.89 2.15 -1.34
C LEU A 181 22.03 2.34 -2.35
N ILE A 182 22.58 1.26 -2.92
CA ILE A 182 23.67 1.33 -3.89
C ILE A 182 23.24 2.07 -5.17
N PRO A 183 22.19 1.63 -5.90
CA PRO A 183 21.75 2.38 -7.07
C PRO A 183 21.23 3.78 -6.72
N LEU A 184 20.69 3.98 -5.51
CA LEU A 184 20.23 5.29 -5.04
C LEU A 184 21.37 6.32 -4.92
N TYR A 185 22.56 5.88 -4.54
CA TYR A 185 23.75 6.75 -4.48
C TYR A 185 24.03 7.42 -5.83
N PHE A 186 23.84 6.72 -6.95
CA PHE A 186 24.10 7.21 -8.30
C PHE A 186 22.98 8.08 -8.87
N VAL A 187 21.82 8.21 -8.22
CA VAL A 187 20.74 9.11 -8.65
C VAL A 187 21.23 10.55 -8.54
N LYS A 188 21.14 11.29 -9.63
CA LYS A 188 21.52 12.72 -9.71
C LYS A 188 20.27 13.57 -9.45
N GLU A 189 20.41 14.56 -8.56
CA GLU A 189 19.37 15.54 -8.30
C GLU A 189 19.76 16.87 -8.98
N GLU A 190 18.81 17.43 -9.74
CA GLU A 190 18.94 18.80 -10.22
C GLU A 190 18.75 19.78 -9.06
N LYS A 191 19.67 20.73 -8.93
CA LYS A 191 19.59 21.78 -7.90
C LYS A 191 18.34 22.63 -8.14
N ARG A 192 17.46 22.67 -7.17
CA ARG A 192 16.24 23.49 -7.16
C ARG A 192 16.36 24.61 -6.12
N LYS A 193 15.79 25.76 -6.46
CA LYS A 193 15.62 26.81 -5.46
C LYS A 193 14.54 26.37 -4.46
N PRO A 194 14.72 26.64 -3.16
CA PRO A 194 13.66 26.47 -2.16
C PRO A 194 12.40 27.22 -2.62
N GLN A 195 11.24 26.57 -2.43
CA GLN A 195 9.96 27.19 -2.79
C GLN A 195 9.30 27.76 -1.53
N ASP A 196 8.81 29.00 -1.63
CA ASP A 196 7.99 29.58 -0.56
C ASP A 196 6.54 29.09 -0.75
N ILE A 197 6.28 27.90 -0.23
CA ILE A 197 4.97 27.26 -0.29
C ILE A 197 4.40 27.09 1.12
N ASN A 198 3.09 27.20 1.23
CA ASN A 198 2.37 26.91 2.45
C ASN A 198 1.69 25.55 2.36
N LEU A 199 1.85 24.73 3.39
CA LEU A 199 1.14 23.45 3.48
C LEU A 199 -0.36 23.71 3.69
N LYS A 200 -1.16 23.40 2.66
CA LYS A 200 -2.62 23.50 2.73
C LYS A 200 -3.19 22.09 2.78
N ILE A 201 -3.67 21.69 3.96
CA ILE A 201 -4.42 20.44 4.17
C ILE A 201 -5.76 20.83 4.76
N GLY A 202 -6.84 20.29 4.22
CA GLY A 202 -8.17 20.52 4.76
C GLY A 202 -9.26 20.57 3.71
N LEU A 203 -10.48 20.38 4.16
CA LEU A 203 -11.65 20.29 3.29
C LEU A 203 -12.22 21.66 2.88
N LYS A 204 -11.88 22.74 3.60
CA LYS A 204 -12.55 24.04 3.49
C LYS A 204 -12.51 24.64 2.07
N ASN A 205 -11.36 24.53 1.39
CA ASN A 205 -11.16 25.14 0.06
C ASN A 205 -11.34 24.15 -1.10
N LEU A 206 -11.76 22.92 -0.82
CA LEU A 206 -11.98 21.91 -1.85
C LEU A 206 -13.40 21.99 -2.42
N PRO A 207 -13.61 21.71 -3.73
CA PRO A 207 -14.92 21.62 -4.34
C PRO A 207 -15.83 20.63 -3.59
N ARG A 208 -17.14 20.93 -3.56
CA ARG A 208 -18.13 20.08 -2.87
C ARG A 208 -18.09 18.61 -3.33
N PRO A 209 -18.02 18.28 -4.63
CA PRO A 209 -17.90 16.90 -5.09
C PRO A 209 -16.69 16.19 -4.48
N LEU A 210 -15.52 16.84 -4.44
CA LEU A 210 -14.30 16.27 -3.89
C LEU A 210 -14.40 16.05 -2.38
N ARG A 211 -15.01 16.98 -1.63
CA ARG A 211 -15.25 16.81 -0.18
C ARG A 211 -16.11 15.59 0.11
N LEU A 212 -17.20 15.43 -0.67
CA LEU A 212 -18.10 14.28 -0.54
C LEU A 212 -17.38 12.98 -0.94
N PHE A 213 -16.54 12.99 -1.98
CA PHE A 213 -15.76 11.84 -2.36
C PHE A 213 -14.75 11.44 -1.26
N ILE A 214 -14.04 12.40 -0.66
CA ILE A 214 -13.14 12.14 0.48
C ILE A 214 -13.91 11.53 1.65
N LEU A 215 -15.11 12.05 1.96
CA LEU A 215 -15.97 11.48 3.01
C LEU A 215 -16.34 10.02 2.73
N VAL A 216 -16.86 9.72 1.54
CA VAL A 216 -17.24 8.36 1.13
C VAL A 216 -16.03 7.40 1.17
N SER A 217 -14.89 7.86 0.65
CA SER A 217 -13.65 7.08 0.68
C SER A 217 -13.13 6.88 2.11
N SER A 218 -13.33 7.84 3.02
CA SER A 218 -12.96 7.70 4.44
C SER A 218 -13.84 6.67 5.14
N VAL A 219 -15.13 6.60 4.81
CA VAL A 219 -16.01 5.53 5.30
C VAL A 219 -15.55 4.18 4.77
N PHE A 220 -15.21 4.08 3.47
CA PHE A 220 -14.63 2.84 2.92
C PHE A 220 -13.30 2.49 3.59
N ALA A 221 -12.45 3.46 3.90
CA ALA A 221 -11.18 3.22 4.59
C ALA A 221 -11.37 2.59 5.99
N LEU A 222 -12.50 2.89 6.67
CA LEU A 222 -12.88 2.18 7.90
C LEU A 222 -13.26 0.71 7.66
N ALA A 223 -13.78 0.36 6.47
CA ALA A 223 -14.02 -1.02 6.08
C ALA A 223 -12.72 -1.76 5.71
N ASN A 224 -11.78 -1.05 5.09
CA ASN A 224 -10.53 -1.59 4.54
C ASN A 224 -9.43 -1.64 5.62
N PHE A 225 -9.66 -2.45 6.64
CA PHE A 225 -8.69 -2.71 7.70
C PHE A 225 -7.46 -3.48 7.20
N SER A 226 -6.44 -3.62 8.04
CA SER A 226 -5.15 -4.22 7.67
C SER A 226 -5.29 -5.60 7.00
N TYR A 227 -4.56 -5.80 5.90
CA TYR A 227 -4.44 -7.07 5.17
C TYR A 227 -4.03 -8.25 6.08
N MET A 228 -3.41 -7.97 7.22
CA MET A 228 -2.95 -8.96 8.17
C MET A 228 -4.07 -9.89 8.64
N PHE A 229 -5.29 -9.37 8.78
CA PHE A 229 -6.46 -10.17 9.18
C PHE A 229 -6.87 -11.18 8.10
N PHE A 230 -6.72 -10.86 6.83
CA PHE A 230 -7.00 -11.81 5.72
C PHE A 230 -6.00 -12.96 5.74
N VAL A 231 -4.70 -12.67 5.95
CA VAL A 231 -3.65 -13.68 6.09
C VAL A 231 -3.90 -14.59 7.30
N LEU A 232 -4.25 -14.00 8.45
CA LEU A 232 -4.54 -14.75 9.68
C LEU A 232 -5.80 -15.60 9.55
N ARG A 233 -6.83 -15.09 8.86
CA ARG A 233 -8.05 -15.87 8.62
C ARG A 233 -7.75 -17.16 7.87
N ALA A 234 -6.88 -17.10 6.86
CA ALA A 234 -6.44 -18.31 6.19
C ALA A 234 -5.60 -19.21 7.11
N GLN A 235 -4.76 -18.66 7.99
CA GLN A 235 -3.94 -19.43 8.92
C GLN A 235 -4.77 -20.30 9.86
N GLU A 236 -5.92 -19.82 10.34
CA GLU A 236 -6.77 -20.52 11.32
C GLU A 236 -7.22 -21.92 10.88
N PHE A 237 -7.32 -22.16 9.58
CA PHE A 237 -7.90 -23.40 9.02
C PHE A 237 -6.86 -24.45 8.64
N PHE A 238 -5.58 -24.17 8.84
CA PHE A 238 -4.51 -25.10 8.52
C PHE A 238 -3.60 -25.32 9.73
N THR A 239 -2.95 -26.48 9.79
CA THR A 239 -2.09 -26.87 10.91
C THR A 239 -0.66 -27.15 10.44
N GLY A 240 0.27 -27.17 11.37
CA GLY A 240 1.66 -27.46 11.11
C GLY A 240 2.29 -26.51 10.08
N ARG A 241 3.06 -27.04 9.15
CA ARG A 241 3.73 -26.24 8.11
C ARG A 241 2.77 -25.57 7.14
N LEU A 242 1.57 -26.16 6.92
CA LEU A 242 0.54 -25.62 6.06
C LEU A 242 -0.06 -24.31 6.62
N SER A 243 -0.13 -24.16 7.95
CA SER A 243 -0.65 -22.93 8.58
C SER A 243 0.17 -21.68 8.28
N VAL A 244 1.40 -21.85 7.82
CA VAL A 244 2.26 -20.72 7.39
C VAL A 244 2.39 -20.70 5.87
N GLY A 245 2.62 -21.86 5.23
CA GLY A 245 2.88 -21.93 3.79
C GLY A 245 1.67 -21.52 2.93
N ILE A 246 0.46 -21.96 3.32
CA ILE A 246 -0.75 -21.61 2.57
C ILE A 246 -1.06 -20.11 2.63
N PRO A 247 -1.07 -19.41 3.79
CA PRO A 247 -1.25 -17.98 3.82
C PRO A 247 -0.22 -17.20 2.98
N ILE A 248 1.06 -17.61 2.97
CA ILE A 248 2.08 -17.00 2.12
C ILE A 248 1.74 -17.20 0.63
N PHE A 249 1.36 -18.40 0.23
CA PHE A 249 0.93 -18.72 -1.14
C PHE A 249 -0.30 -17.88 -1.56
N LEU A 250 -1.31 -17.80 -0.70
CA LEU A 250 -2.52 -17.02 -0.95
C LEU A 250 -2.23 -15.51 -1.07
N TYR A 251 -1.33 -15.00 -0.24
CA TYR A 251 -0.88 -13.62 -0.36
C TYR A 251 -0.10 -13.36 -1.67
N THR A 252 0.69 -14.36 -2.13
CA THR A 252 1.32 -14.30 -3.45
C THR A 252 0.28 -14.24 -4.57
N LEU A 253 -0.78 -15.03 -4.47
CA LEU A 253 -1.90 -15.02 -5.41
C LEU A 253 -2.59 -13.65 -5.46
N PHE A 254 -2.84 -13.03 -4.30
CA PHE A 254 -3.32 -11.65 -4.20
C PHE A 254 -2.44 -10.68 -4.99
N ASN A 255 -1.11 -10.71 -4.80
CA ASN A 255 -0.18 -9.82 -5.50
C ASN A 255 -0.18 -10.04 -7.02
N ILE A 256 -0.25 -11.30 -7.48
CA ILE A 256 -0.33 -11.64 -8.91
C ILE A 256 -1.60 -11.05 -9.52
N PHE A 257 -2.76 -11.26 -8.91
CA PHE A 257 -4.03 -10.74 -9.42
C PHE A 257 -4.07 -9.21 -9.36
N TYR A 258 -3.58 -8.59 -8.29
CA TYR A 258 -3.46 -7.14 -8.22
C TYR A 258 -2.59 -6.58 -9.36
N ALA A 259 -1.40 -7.16 -9.59
CA ALA A 259 -0.50 -6.75 -10.65
C ALA A 259 -1.10 -6.90 -12.05
N MET A 260 -1.73 -8.04 -12.30
CA MET A 260 -2.31 -8.39 -13.60
C MET A 260 -3.50 -7.50 -13.97
N PHE A 261 -4.33 -7.13 -13.00
CA PHE A 261 -5.56 -6.39 -13.23
C PHE A 261 -5.46 -4.87 -13.02
N ALA A 262 -4.37 -4.34 -12.44
CA ALA A 262 -4.21 -2.90 -12.18
C ALA A 262 -4.30 -2.06 -13.45
N ILE A 263 -3.61 -2.44 -14.53
CA ILE A 263 -3.67 -1.73 -15.82
C ILE A 263 -5.01 -1.90 -16.52
N PRO A 264 -5.58 -3.12 -16.64
CA PRO A 264 -6.91 -3.32 -17.23
C PRO A 264 -8.01 -2.48 -16.57
N PHE A 265 -8.08 -2.44 -15.23
CA PHE A 265 -9.10 -1.65 -14.54
C PHE A 265 -8.81 -0.14 -14.58
N GLY A 266 -7.56 0.28 -14.66
CA GLY A 266 -7.23 1.67 -14.97
C GLY A 266 -7.80 2.09 -16.32
N LYS A 267 -7.51 1.34 -17.39
CA LYS A 267 -8.04 1.59 -18.73
C LYS A 267 -9.56 1.49 -18.81
N LEU A 268 -10.16 0.54 -18.09
CA LEU A 268 -11.62 0.40 -18.02
C LEU A 268 -12.25 1.64 -17.36
N SER A 269 -11.64 2.15 -16.29
CA SER A 269 -12.13 3.35 -15.59
C SER A 269 -12.09 4.60 -16.46
N ASP A 270 -11.11 4.71 -17.37
CA ASP A 270 -11.04 5.79 -18.34
C ASP A 270 -12.19 5.72 -19.39
N LYS A 271 -12.72 4.50 -19.67
CA LYS A 271 -13.79 4.29 -20.65
C LYS A 271 -15.21 4.40 -20.07
N ILE A 272 -15.46 3.81 -18.89
CA ILE A 272 -16.80 3.73 -18.31
C ILE A 272 -17.04 4.71 -17.17
N GLY A 273 -16.01 5.48 -16.80
CA GLY A 273 -15.97 6.42 -15.68
C GLY A 273 -15.38 5.83 -14.40
N ARG A 274 -14.51 6.59 -13.74
CA ARG A 274 -13.78 6.15 -12.52
C ARG A 274 -14.71 5.79 -11.37
N LYS A 275 -15.75 6.58 -11.17
CA LYS A 275 -16.79 6.39 -10.16
C LYS A 275 -17.39 4.99 -10.22
N LYS A 276 -17.75 4.50 -11.41
CA LYS A 276 -18.36 3.18 -11.58
C LYS A 276 -17.41 2.08 -11.14
N VAL A 277 -16.14 2.14 -11.58
CA VAL A 277 -15.13 1.14 -11.21
C VAL A 277 -14.87 1.13 -9.71
N ILE A 278 -14.83 2.29 -9.06
CA ILE A 278 -14.67 2.40 -7.60
C ILE A 278 -15.86 1.77 -6.87
N ILE A 279 -17.09 2.06 -7.30
CA ILE A 279 -18.32 1.48 -6.71
C ILE A 279 -18.30 -0.06 -6.84
N PHE A 280 -17.98 -0.58 -8.03
CA PHE A 280 -17.83 -2.03 -8.22
C PHE A 280 -16.71 -2.62 -7.35
N GLY A 281 -15.61 -1.89 -7.16
CA GLY A 281 -14.53 -2.29 -6.25
C GLY A 281 -15.00 -2.39 -4.80
N TYR A 282 -15.80 -1.43 -4.31
CA TYR A 282 -16.37 -1.45 -2.96
C TYR A 282 -17.38 -2.60 -2.79
N LEU A 283 -18.23 -2.85 -3.79
CA LEU A 283 -19.15 -3.99 -3.79
C LEU A 283 -18.39 -5.32 -3.76
N LEU A 284 -17.37 -5.47 -4.61
CA LEU A 284 -16.54 -6.67 -4.64
C LEU A 284 -15.78 -6.86 -3.32
N PHE A 285 -15.30 -5.78 -2.68
CA PHE A 285 -14.70 -5.85 -1.35
C PHE A 285 -15.70 -6.38 -0.31
N SER A 286 -16.94 -5.89 -0.34
CA SER A 286 -18.00 -6.38 0.57
C SER A 286 -18.26 -7.86 0.39
N LEU A 287 -18.43 -8.32 -0.86
CA LEU A 287 -18.65 -9.74 -1.18
C LEU A 287 -17.45 -10.61 -0.77
N THR A 288 -16.23 -10.12 -1.05
CA THR A 288 -15.00 -10.81 -0.66
C THR A 288 -14.89 -10.93 0.86
N SER A 289 -15.19 -9.85 1.60
CA SER A 289 -15.19 -9.87 3.07
C SER A 289 -16.23 -10.85 3.62
N LEU A 290 -17.46 -10.88 3.08
CA LEU A 290 -18.46 -11.89 3.46
C LEU A 290 -17.95 -13.31 3.16
N GLY A 291 -17.27 -13.50 2.03
CA GLY A 291 -16.63 -14.76 1.71
C GLY A 291 -15.63 -15.21 2.80
N PHE A 292 -14.77 -14.31 3.27
CA PHE A 292 -13.85 -14.60 4.40
C PHE A 292 -14.56 -14.85 5.73
N ALA A 293 -15.77 -14.30 5.93
CA ALA A 293 -16.56 -14.57 7.12
C ALA A 293 -17.09 -16.00 7.17
N PHE A 294 -17.54 -16.54 6.02
CA PHE A 294 -18.34 -17.76 5.97
C PHE A 294 -17.64 -18.98 5.33
N PHE A 295 -16.66 -18.78 4.46
CA PHE A 295 -15.97 -19.89 3.80
C PHE A 295 -14.60 -20.19 4.46
N ASN A 296 -14.22 -21.47 4.46
CA ASN A 296 -13.04 -21.98 5.17
C ASN A 296 -12.24 -23.06 4.42
N SER A 297 -12.54 -23.30 3.13
CA SER A 297 -11.79 -24.26 2.31
C SER A 297 -10.62 -23.58 1.58
N LEU A 298 -9.58 -24.35 1.25
CA LEU A 298 -8.44 -23.87 0.46
C LEU A 298 -8.90 -23.27 -0.88
N THR A 299 -9.79 -23.93 -1.59
CA THR A 299 -10.33 -23.47 -2.88
C THR A 299 -11.06 -22.12 -2.71
N SER A 300 -11.87 -22.00 -1.66
CA SER A 300 -12.55 -20.72 -1.35
C SER A 300 -11.55 -19.62 -1.08
N PHE A 301 -10.51 -19.86 -0.27
CA PHE A 301 -9.46 -18.88 0.00
C PHE A 301 -8.68 -18.49 -1.26
N MET A 302 -8.40 -19.43 -2.18
CA MET A 302 -7.75 -19.10 -3.46
C MET A 302 -8.60 -18.09 -4.26
N VAL A 303 -9.90 -18.32 -4.38
CA VAL A 303 -10.83 -17.42 -5.07
C VAL A 303 -10.93 -16.07 -4.34
N LEU A 304 -11.05 -16.08 -3.02
CA LEU A 304 -11.19 -14.87 -2.21
C LEU A 304 -9.94 -13.99 -2.25
N PHE A 305 -8.72 -14.56 -2.19
CA PHE A 305 -7.48 -13.79 -2.32
C PHE A 305 -7.28 -13.26 -3.74
N ALA A 306 -7.71 -14.00 -4.77
CA ALA A 306 -7.73 -13.50 -6.15
C ALA A 306 -8.69 -12.30 -6.27
N PHE A 307 -9.91 -12.38 -5.74
CA PHE A 307 -10.85 -11.26 -5.70
C PHE A 307 -10.32 -10.09 -4.87
N TYR A 308 -9.67 -10.33 -3.75
CA TYR A 308 -9.02 -9.29 -2.96
C TYR A 308 -7.96 -8.53 -3.77
N GLY A 309 -7.15 -9.23 -4.60
CA GLY A 309 -6.23 -8.60 -5.55
C GLY A 309 -6.94 -7.74 -6.60
N ILE A 310 -8.05 -8.23 -7.16
CA ILE A 310 -8.89 -7.49 -8.10
C ILE A 310 -9.50 -6.24 -7.45
N VAL A 311 -9.96 -6.32 -6.21
CA VAL A 311 -10.47 -5.17 -5.43
C VAL A 311 -9.43 -4.06 -5.37
N TYR A 312 -8.17 -4.40 -5.00
CA TYR A 312 -7.09 -3.41 -4.94
C TYR A 312 -6.79 -2.82 -6.32
N ALA A 313 -6.83 -3.63 -7.38
CA ALA A 313 -6.65 -3.17 -8.75
C ALA A 313 -7.74 -2.18 -9.20
N MET A 314 -8.98 -2.38 -8.75
CA MET A 314 -10.10 -1.47 -9.04
C MET A 314 -10.05 -0.17 -8.24
N ILE A 315 -9.51 -0.18 -7.02
CA ILE A 315 -9.66 0.92 -6.07
C ILE A 315 -8.41 1.81 -6.01
N ASP A 316 -7.22 1.24 -5.78
CA ASP A 316 -6.03 2.00 -5.35
C ASP A 316 -5.63 3.12 -6.34
N GLY A 317 -5.48 2.80 -7.62
CA GLY A 317 -5.13 3.78 -8.65
C GLY A 317 -6.28 4.73 -8.98
N ASN A 318 -7.51 4.19 -9.05
CA ASN A 318 -8.68 4.91 -9.51
C ASN A 318 -9.19 5.96 -8.50
N GLN A 319 -9.06 5.72 -7.19
CA GLN A 319 -9.37 6.74 -6.18
C GLN A 319 -8.46 7.98 -6.34
N ARG A 320 -7.15 7.79 -6.48
CA ARG A 320 -6.19 8.88 -6.67
C ARG A 320 -6.44 9.66 -7.97
N ALA A 321 -6.74 8.92 -9.02
CA ALA A 321 -7.09 9.52 -10.29
C ALA A 321 -8.39 10.34 -10.20
N TYR A 322 -9.41 9.81 -9.52
CA TYR A 322 -10.69 10.51 -9.35
C TYR A 322 -10.56 11.76 -8.46
N VAL A 323 -9.72 11.75 -7.42
CA VAL A 323 -9.36 12.96 -6.66
C VAL A 323 -8.75 14.02 -7.58
N SER A 324 -7.88 13.62 -8.49
CA SER A 324 -7.25 14.52 -9.44
C SER A 324 -8.24 15.09 -10.46
N ASP A 325 -9.21 14.27 -10.92
CA ASP A 325 -10.26 14.71 -11.86
C ASP A 325 -11.25 15.69 -11.22
N LEU A 326 -11.53 15.53 -9.92
CA LEU A 326 -12.43 16.41 -9.15
C LEU A 326 -11.75 17.70 -8.65
N SER A 327 -10.45 17.89 -8.91
CA SER A 327 -9.68 19.05 -8.47
C SER A 327 -9.13 19.86 -9.66
N SER A 328 -9.07 21.19 -9.49
CA SER A 328 -8.32 22.04 -10.43
C SER A 328 -6.81 21.73 -10.38
N GLU A 329 -6.07 22.11 -11.43
CA GLU A 329 -4.61 21.89 -11.47
C GLU A 329 -3.89 22.54 -10.29
N GLU A 330 -4.34 23.74 -9.88
CA GLU A 330 -3.78 24.50 -8.75
C GLU A 330 -4.02 23.84 -7.38
N LEU A 331 -5.16 23.17 -7.22
CA LEU A 331 -5.55 22.51 -5.96
C LEU A 331 -5.21 21.03 -5.91
N ARG A 332 -4.68 20.43 -7.00
CA ARG A 332 -4.45 18.97 -7.10
C ARG A 332 -3.54 18.44 -5.99
N GLY A 333 -2.47 19.15 -5.66
CA GLY A 333 -1.59 18.78 -4.56
C GLY A 333 -2.28 18.81 -3.20
N THR A 334 -3.05 19.86 -2.93
CA THR A 334 -3.86 20.00 -1.71
C THR A 334 -4.94 18.90 -1.63
N ALA A 335 -5.59 18.59 -2.74
CA ALA A 335 -6.62 17.56 -2.85
C ALA A 335 -6.08 16.17 -2.53
N LEU A 336 -4.99 15.78 -3.17
CA LEU A 336 -4.31 14.48 -2.93
C LEU A 336 -3.73 14.41 -1.51
N GLY A 337 -3.15 15.50 -1.01
CA GLY A 337 -2.65 15.58 0.37
C GLY A 337 -3.76 15.41 1.39
N THR A 338 -4.89 16.10 1.22
CA THR A 338 -6.06 15.97 2.09
C THR A 338 -6.67 14.57 2.03
N PHE A 339 -6.78 14.00 0.82
CA PHE A 339 -7.24 12.62 0.63
C PHE A 339 -6.34 11.62 1.37
N HIS A 340 -5.03 11.66 1.15
CA HIS A 340 -4.10 10.74 1.81
C HIS A 340 -4.08 10.90 3.33
N THR A 341 -4.21 12.13 3.83
CA THR A 341 -4.32 12.39 5.28
C THR A 341 -5.61 11.77 5.84
N ALA A 342 -6.74 11.94 5.16
CA ALA A 342 -8.00 11.35 5.58
C ALA A 342 -7.96 9.81 5.59
N MET A 343 -7.39 9.19 4.54
CA MET A 343 -7.19 7.74 4.50
C MET A 343 -6.26 7.26 5.63
N GLY A 344 -5.17 7.98 5.87
CA GLY A 344 -4.24 7.65 6.96
C GLY A 344 -4.89 7.77 8.34
N LEU A 345 -5.68 8.81 8.58
CA LEU A 345 -6.42 8.97 9.84
C LEU A 345 -7.47 7.87 10.05
N ALA A 346 -8.09 7.36 8.99
CA ALA A 346 -9.06 6.28 9.06
C ALA A 346 -8.41 4.89 9.24
N ALA A 347 -7.18 4.68 8.76
CA ALA A 347 -6.53 3.36 8.76
C ALA A 347 -6.27 2.80 10.18
N LEU A 348 -5.89 3.67 11.13
CA LEU A 348 -5.65 3.25 12.51
C LEU A 348 -6.93 2.80 13.22
N PRO A 349 -8.01 3.61 13.30
CA PRO A 349 -9.26 3.16 13.91
C PRO A 349 -9.87 1.95 13.19
N ALA A 350 -9.79 1.88 11.86
CA ALA A 350 -10.26 0.72 11.08
C ALA A 350 -9.64 -0.58 11.58
N SER A 351 -8.31 -0.59 11.69
CA SER A 351 -7.57 -1.78 12.10
C SER A 351 -7.68 -2.09 13.58
N LEU A 352 -7.83 -1.07 14.45
CA LEU A 352 -8.11 -1.27 15.89
C LEU A 352 -9.49 -1.89 16.11
N ILE A 353 -10.53 -1.38 15.43
CA ILE A 353 -11.88 -1.97 15.50
C ILE A 353 -11.84 -3.41 14.98
N ALA A 354 -11.20 -3.66 13.85
CA ALA A 354 -11.02 -5.00 13.31
C ALA A 354 -10.31 -5.93 14.31
N GLY A 355 -9.25 -5.46 14.98
CA GLY A 355 -8.51 -6.23 15.98
C GLY A 355 -9.32 -6.52 17.24
N PHE A 356 -10.17 -5.61 17.68
CA PHE A 356 -11.09 -5.81 18.78
C PHE A 356 -12.17 -6.86 18.42
N LEU A 357 -12.79 -6.71 17.24
CA LEU A 357 -13.80 -7.65 16.76
C LEU A 357 -13.23 -9.06 16.54
N TRP A 358 -11.97 -9.13 16.08
CA TRP A 358 -11.25 -10.40 15.91
C TRP A 358 -11.13 -11.18 17.22
N GLN A 359 -10.92 -10.52 18.33
CA GLN A 359 -10.85 -11.20 19.63
C GLN A 359 -12.18 -11.80 20.08
N ILE A 360 -13.30 -11.22 19.62
CA ILE A 360 -14.64 -11.76 19.88
C ILE A 360 -14.91 -12.95 18.95
N ASN A 361 -14.80 -12.73 17.66
CA ASN A 361 -14.90 -13.76 16.62
C ASN A 361 -14.32 -13.23 15.30
N PRO A 362 -13.36 -13.94 14.67
CA PRO A 362 -12.77 -13.52 13.40
C PRO A 362 -13.79 -13.20 12.29
N SER A 363 -14.89 -13.96 12.20
CA SER A 363 -15.94 -13.72 11.19
C SER A 363 -16.62 -12.36 11.33
N ILE A 364 -16.79 -11.86 12.57
CA ILE A 364 -17.41 -10.55 12.84
C ILE A 364 -16.56 -9.42 12.24
N THR A 365 -15.23 -9.56 12.26
CA THR A 365 -14.31 -8.59 11.62
C THR A 365 -14.63 -8.42 10.14
N PHE A 366 -14.86 -9.51 9.42
CA PHE A 366 -15.17 -9.47 7.99
C PHE A 366 -16.60 -9.01 7.71
N ILE A 367 -17.58 -9.37 8.55
CA ILE A 367 -18.95 -8.84 8.46
C ILE A 367 -18.95 -7.32 8.66
N TYR A 368 -18.18 -6.81 9.63
CA TYR A 368 -17.96 -5.38 9.82
C TYR A 368 -17.42 -4.72 8.55
N GLY A 369 -16.33 -5.26 7.97
CA GLY A 369 -15.76 -4.73 6.73
C GLY A 369 -16.77 -4.69 5.58
N ALA A 370 -17.53 -5.78 5.39
CA ALA A 370 -18.59 -5.87 4.39
C ALA A 370 -19.67 -4.82 4.59
N THR A 371 -20.17 -4.67 5.83
CA THR A 371 -21.24 -3.72 6.18
C THR A 371 -20.81 -2.27 5.93
N ILE A 372 -19.64 -1.86 6.42
CA ILE A 372 -19.12 -0.50 6.21
C ILE A 372 -18.85 -0.23 4.73
N SER A 373 -18.37 -1.22 3.97
CA SER A 373 -18.19 -1.09 2.53
C SER A 373 -19.51 -0.85 1.80
N ILE A 374 -20.58 -1.56 2.15
CA ILE A 374 -21.94 -1.32 1.60
C ILE A 374 -22.45 0.07 1.97
N ILE A 375 -22.23 0.54 3.20
CA ILE A 375 -22.57 1.91 3.59
C ILE A 375 -21.88 2.93 2.69
N SER A 376 -20.59 2.70 2.34
CA SER A 376 -19.86 3.55 1.41
C SER A 376 -20.49 3.58 0.01
N VAL A 377 -20.95 2.43 -0.48
CA VAL A 377 -21.69 2.34 -1.77
C VAL A 377 -23.00 3.11 -1.69
N ILE A 378 -23.76 2.95 -0.62
CA ILE A 378 -25.03 3.68 -0.41
C ILE A 378 -24.77 5.20 -0.41
N LEU A 379 -23.73 5.67 0.29
CA LEU A 379 -23.34 7.07 0.28
C LEU A 379 -22.97 7.57 -1.13
N PHE A 380 -22.29 6.76 -1.94
CA PHE A 380 -22.02 7.08 -3.34
C PHE A 380 -23.32 7.27 -4.16
N ILE A 381 -24.32 6.42 -3.92
CA ILE A 381 -25.61 6.48 -4.59
C ILE A 381 -26.41 7.72 -4.12
N VAL A 382 -26.46 7.97 -2.82
CA VAL A 382 -27.13 9.14 -2.23
C VAL A 382 -26.55 10.46 -2.77
N PHE A 383 -25.23 10.55 -2.85
CA PHE A 383 -24.54 11.74 -3.34
C PHE A 383 -24.36 11.75 -4.87
N ARG A 384 -24.98 10.83 -5.63
CA ARG A 384 -24.76 10.68 -7.09
C ARG A 384 -24.91 11.98 -7.88
N ASN A 385 -25.83 12.86 -7.47
CA ASN A 385 -26.13 14.13 -8.17
C ASN A 385 -24.98 15.16 -8.05
N TYR A 386 -24.10 15.01 -7.06
CA TYR A 386 -22.93 15.86 -6.87
C TYR A 386 -21.70 15.36 -7.63
N PHE A 387 -21.71 14.11 -8.07
CA PHE A 387 -20.62 13.47 -8.83
C PHE A 387 -20.96 13.43 -10.33
N LYS A 388 -21.51 14.52 -10.88
CA LYS A 388 -21.71 14.61 -12.33
C LYS A 388 -20.34 14.65 -13.00
N GLU A 389 -20.14 13.73 -13.95
CA GLU A 389 -19.03 13.72 -14.90
C GLU A 389 -19.21 14.84 -15.93
#